data_e5411853d813159ec34a6332c6ec0bf3
#
_entry.id   e5411853d813159ec34a6332c6ec0bf3
#
_cell.length_a   1.000
_cell.length_b   1.000
_cell.length_c   1.000
_cell.angle_alpha   90.00
_cell.angle_beta   90.00
_cell.angle_gamma   90.00
#
_symmetry.space_group_name_H-M   'P 1'
#
loop_
_entity.id
_entity.type
_entity.pdbx_description
1 polymer ?
#
loop_
_entity_poly.entity_id
_entity_poly.type
_entity_poly.pdbx_seq_one_letter_code
_entity_poly.pdbx_strand_id
1 'polypeptide(L)'
;MKKERLTKRLALFTALTLTGAMLAGCGNTDAAESSSDAQTGVTADTQAAAGDASADVVYRTLDEIKESGTINIGVFSDKNPFGYVDENGEYQGYDVYFANRLAEDLGVDVNFVSTEAASRIEYLQTGKVDVILANFTVTPEREEEVDFALPYMNVSLGVISPDSAVVESLDDLTADDPVIVISGTTAETYLTENYPDLTLQKYDSYAAAKTALENGNHDHRIIRCQ
;
A
#
# COMPACT_ATOMS: atom_id res chain seq x y z
N MET A 1 -31.48 -38.60 23.30
CA MET A 1 -31.08 -38.87 24.71
C MET A 1 -29.57 -38.99 24.74
N LYS A 2 -28.89 -38.00 25.20
CA LYS A 2 -27.87 -37.92 26.25
C LYS A 2 -27.27 -36.52 26.24
N LYS A 3 -27.60 -35.80 27.31
CA LYS A 3 -26.97 -34.54 27.75
C LYS A 3 -25.70 -34.91 28.52
N GLU A 4 -24.64 -34.16 28.37
CA GLU A 4 -23.61 -33.89 29.40
C GLU A 4 -22.84 -32.62 29.01
N ARG A 5 -23.10 -31.48 29.67
CA ARG A 5 -22.49 -30.87 30.87
C ARG A 5 -21.05 -30.46 30.63
N LEU A 6 -20.86 -29.23 30.28
CA LEU A 6 -20.55 -27.99 31.06
C LEU A 6 -19.57 -28.22 32.22
N THR A 7 -18.34 -27.76 32.08
CA THR A 7 -17.49 -27.34 33.20
C THR A 7 -16.78 -26.03 32.91
N LYS A 8 -17.26 -25.00 33.61
CA LYS A 8 -16.62 -23.70 33.79
C LYS A 8 -15.31 -23.91 34.54
N ARG A 9 -14.21 -23.30 34.09
CA ARG A 9 -13.07 -23.00 34.93
C ARG A 9 -12.78 -21.50 34.88
N LEU A 10 -13.24 -20.86 35.93
CA LEU A 10 -12.92 -19.53 36.40
C LEU A 10 -11.51 -19.58 37.01
N ALA A 11 -10.56 -18.82 36.48
CA ALA A 11 -9.28 -18.55 37.09
C ALA A 11 -9.15 -17.07 37.32
N LEU A 12 -9.26 -16.74 38.61
CA LEU A 12 -9.04 -15.46 39.25
C LEU A 12 -7.50 -15.26 39.34
N PHE A 13 -6.97 -14.16 38.83
CA PHE A 13 -5.62 -13.70 39.16
C PHE A 13 -5.63 -12.26 39.64
N THR A 14 -5.16 -12.14 40.83
CA THR A 14 -5.00 -11.04 41.73
C THR A 14 -4.09 -9.92 41.23
N ALA A 15 -4.50 -8.71 41.58
CA ALA A 15 -3.74 -7.47 41.49
C ALA A 15 -2.45 -7.50 42.34
N LEU A 16 -1.38 -6.92 41.84
CA LEU A 16 -0.24 -6.52 42.62
C LEU A 16 0.12 -5.07 42.29
N THR A 17 -0.22 -4.20 43.20
CA THR A 17 0.18 -2.79 43.27
C THR A 17 1.59 -2.68 43.79
N LEU A 18 2.46 -1.90 43.14
CA LEU A 18 3.69 -1.38 43.78
C LEU A 18 3.77 0.13 43.54
N THR A 19 3.62 0.83 44.66
CA THR A 19 3.85 2.25 44.90
C THR A 19 5.34 2.53 45.16
N GLY A 20 5.82 3.70 44.79
CA GLY A 20 7.07 4.31 45.28
C GLY A 20 7.70 5.20 44.20
N ALA A 21 7.94 6.39 44.37
CA ALA A 21 8.12 7.44 45.30
C ALA A 21 8.68 8.65 44.51
N MET A 22 8.23 9.82 44.87
CA MET A 22 8.64 11.15 44.37
C MET A 22 10.10 11.46 44.67
N LEU A 23 10.73 12.29 43.82
CA LEU A 23 11.71 13.30 44.27
C LEU A 23 11.56 14.54 43.40
N ALA A 24 11.08 15.58 44.02
CA ALA A 24 11.04 16.95 43.55
C ALA A 24 12.43 17.59 43.75
N GLY A 25 12.81 18.44 42.78
CA GLY A 25 13.96 19.33 42.88
C GLY A 25 13.67 20.61 42.16
N CYS A 26 13.13 21.59 42.89
CA CYS A 26 13.08 22.99 42.51
C CYS A 26 14.45 23.65 42.72
N GLY A 27 14.81 24.55 41.86
CA GLY A 27 15.93 25.47 42.05
C GLY A 27 15.84 26.60 41.04
N ASN A 28 15.39 27.73 41.54
CA ASN A 28 15.13 29.02 40.84
C ASN A 28 16.35 29.95 41.02
N THR A 29 16.41 31.00 40.23
CA THR A 29 16.95 32.35 40.38
C THR A 29 18.25 32.74 39.63
N ASP A 30 18.00 33.61 38.69
CA ASP A 30 18.45 35.02 38.47
C ASP A 30 19.93 35.37 38.28
N ALA A 31 20.10 36.02 37.17
CA ALA A 31 20.71 37.35 36.94
C ALA A 31 22.23 37.51 36.78
N ALA A 32 22.53 38.10 35.68
CA ALA A 32 23.40 39.27 35.44
C ALA A 32 24.94 39.09 35.22
N GLU A 33 25.28 39.49 34.02
CA GLU A 33 26.37 40.39 33.59
C GLU A 33 27.86 40.01 33.73
N SER A 34 28.48 40.20 32.59
CA SER A 34 29.69 40.94 32.28
C SER A 34 31.01 40.17 32.01
N SER A 35 31.37 40.35 30.78
CA SER A 35 32.67 40.71 30.18
C SER A 35 33.84 39.73 30.19
N SER A 36 34.32 39.62 29.00
CA SER A 36 35.67 39.76 28.42
C SER A 36 36.60 38.56 28.31
N ASP A 37 36.96 38.40 27.02
CA ASP A 37 38.26 37.98 26.49
C ASP A 37 38.93 36.68 26.90
N ALA A 38 39.05 35.82 25.92
CA ALA A 38 40.29 35.42 25.30
C ALA A 38 40.13 34.32 24.26
N GLN A 39 40.63 34.62 23.14
CA GLN A 39 40.83 33.88 21.92
C GLN A 39 41.69 32.65 22.12
N THR A 40 41.25 31.48 21.67
CA THR A 40 42.13 30.53 20.99
C THR A 40 41.28 29.63 20.08
N GLY A 41 41.58 29.65 18.81
CA GLY A 41 40.93 28.89 17.77
C GLY A 41 41.25 27.38 17.85
N VAL A 42 40.22 26.60 17.63
CA VAL A 42 40.36 25.25 17.09
C VAL A 42 39.25 25.13 16.04
N THR A 43 39.67 25.22 14.79
CA THR A 43 38.86 24.84 13.63
C THR A 43 38.59 23.35 13.70
N ALA A 44 37.40 22.97 14.12
CA ALA A 44 36.86 21.66 13.83
C ALA A 44 35.99 21.79 12.59
N ASP A 45 36.59 21.44 11.48
CA ASP A 45 35.95 21.21 10.21
C ASP A 45 35.04 19.98 10.35
N THR A 46 33.78 20.21 10.74
CA THR A 46 32.76 19.16 10.69
C THR A 46 32.08 19.30 9.35
N GLN A 47 32.78 18.82 8.33
CA GLN A 47 32.21 18.52 7.04
C GLN A 47 31.23 17.36 7.26
N ALA A 48 29.98 17.71 7.45
CA ALA A 48 28.88 16.74 7.34
C ALA A 48 28.89 16.26 5.88
N ALA A 49 29.50 15.13 5.66
CA ALA A 49 29.33 14.37 4.44
C ALA A 49 27.83 14.00 4.38
N ALA A 50 27.07 14.75 3.59
CA ALA A 50 25.86 14.28 3.01
C ALA A 50 26.27 13.10 2.12
N GLY A 51 26.27 11.92 2.69
CA GLY A 51 26.37 10.68 1.94
C GLY A 51 25.15 10.59 1.03
N ASP A 52 25.38 10.78 -0.24
CA ASP A 52 24.50 10.36 -1.30
C ASP A 52 24.35 8.83 -1.18
N ALA A 53 23.33 8.40 -0.46
CA ALA A 53 22.95 7.01 -0.37
C ALA A 53 22.00 6.70 -1.54
N SER A 54 22.46 6.88 -2.76
CA SER A 54 21.95 6.09 -3.86
C SER A 54 22.56 4.69 -3.67
N ALA A 55 21.92 3.87 -2.84
CA ALA A 55 22.19 2.45 -2.88
C ALA A 55 21.86 2.02 -4.31
N ASP A 56 22.88 1.55 -5.04
CA ASP A 56 22.66 0.95 -6.35
C ASP A 56 21.61 -0.14 -6.20
N VAL A 57 20.42 0.10 -6.76
CA VAL A 57 19.35 -0.89 -6.75
C VAL A 57 19.84 -2.08 -7.57
N VAL A 58 20.02 -3.22 -6.94
CA VAL A 58 20.44 -4.44 -7.59
C VAL A 58 19.19 -5.19 -8.04
N TYR A 59 18.89 -5.11 -9.33
CA TYR A 59 17.87 -5.96 -9.93
C TYR A 59 18.41 -7.38 -10.11
N ARG A 60 17.63 -8.37 -9.70
CA ARG A 60 18.00 -9.77 -9.90
C ARG A 60 17.82 -10.18 -11.36
N THR A 61 18.82 -10.78 -11.93
CA THR A 61 18.75 -11.44 -13.24
C THR A 61 17.91 -12.72 -13.15
N LEU A 62 17.47 -13.23 -14.29
CA LEU A 62 16.73 -14.50 -14.35
C LEU A 62 17.55 -15.66 -13.78
N ASP A 63 18.87 -15.67 -14.02
CA ASP A 63 19.75 -16.72 -13.50
C ASP A 63 19.85 -16.63 -11.98
N GLU A 64 20.00 -15.44 -11.40
CA GLU A 64 20.00 -15.22 -9.96
C GLU A 64 18.69 -15.62 -9.29
N ILE A 65 17.54 -15.34 -9.95
CA ILE A 65 16.23 -15.80 -9.48
C ILE A 65 16.18 -17.32 -9.43
N LYS A 66 16.62 -18.00 -10.51
CA LYS A 66 16.66 -19.47 -10.57
C LYS A 66 17.63 -20.07 -9.56
N GLU A 67 18.80 -19.47 -9.38
CA GLU A 67 19.80 -19.91 -8.40
C GLU A 67 19.31 -19.73 -6.95
N SER A 68 18.57 -18.65 -6.68
CA SER A 68 17.98 -18.42 -5.36
C SER A 68 16.81 -19.38 -5.03
N GLY A 69 16.22 -20.01 -6.07
CA GLY A 69 15.05 -20.85 -5.92
C GLY A 69 13.75 -20.13 -5.60
N THR A 70 13.72 -18.79 -5.65
CA THR A 70 12.55 -18.00 -5.28
C THR A 70 12.39 -16.76 -6.14
N ILE A 71 11.18 -16.47 -6.60
CA ILE A 71 10.79 -15.23 -7.28
C ILE A 71 9.86 -14.38 -6.41
N ASN A 72 10.14 -13.08 -6.28
CA ASN A 72 9.29 -12.13 -5.57
C ASN A 72 8.30 -11.52 -6.54
N ILE A 73 7.01 -11.76 -6.33
CA ILE A 73 5.95 -11.27 -7.20
C ILE A 73 4.99 -10.36 -6.43
N GLY A 74 4.88 -9.11 -6.88
CA GLY A 74 3.91 -8.16 -6.36
C GLY A 74 2.51 -8.46 -6.88
N VAL A 75 1.57 -8.72 -5.98
CA VAL A 75 0.15 -8.98 -6.28
C VAL A 75 -0.73 -8.16 -5.36
N PHE A 76 -1.97 -7.90 -5.76
CA PHE A 76 -2.96 -7.35 -4.83
C PHE A 76 -3.34 -8.37 -3.76
N SER A 77 -3.68 -7.89 -2.57
CA SER A 77 -4.18 -8.71 -1.46
C SER A 77 -5.66 -8.45 -1.13
N ASP A 78 -6.29 -7.49 -1.81
CA ASP A 78 -7.65 -7.00 -1.51
C ASP A 78 -8.54 -6.74 -2.74
N LYS A 79 -8.07 -7.11 -3.94
CA LYS A 79 -8.78 -6.89 -5.21
C LYS A 79 -9.33 -8.19 -5.80
N ASN A 80 -10.38 -8.73 -5.19
CA ASN A 80 -11.10 -9.89 -5.76
C ASN A 80 -11.79 -9.49 -7.10
N PRO A 81 -11.69 -10.28 -8.19
CA PRO A 81 -11.11 -11.64 -8.30
C PRO A 81 -9.64 -11.67 -8.80
N PHE A 82 -8.94 -10.55 -8.90
CA PHE A 82 -7.60 -10.49 -9.47
C PHE A 82 -6.51 -10.99 -8.50
N GLY A 83 -6.37 -10.34 -7.36
CA GLY A 83 -5.47 -10.73 -6.27
C GLY A 83 -6.13 -10.39 -4.93
N TYR A 84 -6.26 -11.37 -4.07
CA TYR A 84 -6.81 -11.21 -2.73
C TYR A 84 -6.32 -12.31 -1.79
N VAL A 85 -6.42 -12.04 -0.50
CA VAL A 85 -6.11 -13.04 0.54
C VAL A 85 -7.44 -13.62 1.03
N ASP A 86 -7.53 -14.93 1.09
CA ASP A 86 -8.71 -15.64 1.56
C ASP A 86 -8.78 -15.74 3.10
N GLU A 87 -9.81 -16.41 3.61
CA GLU A 87 -10.05 -16.58 5.06
C GLU A 87 -8.96 -17.41 5.76
N ASN A 88 -8.16 -18.18 5.00
CA ASN A 88 -7.05 -18.98 5.52
C ASN A 88 -5.72 -18.21 5.49
N GLY A 89 -5.72 -17.00 4.95
CA GLY A 89 -4.51 -16.19 4.77
C GLY A 89 -3.75 -16.51 3.49
N GLU A 90 -4.35 -17.26 2.55
CA GLU A 90 -3.72 -17.69 1.31
C GLU A 90 -4.03 -16.70 0.18
N TYR A 91 -3.02 -16.40 -0.65
CA TYR A 91 -3.22 -15.59 -1.85
C TYR A 91 -4.00 -16.34 -2.91
N GLN A 92 -5.03 -15.69 -3.46
CA GLN A 92 -5.96 -16.22 -4.45
C GLN A 92 -6.20 -15.20 -5.57
N GLY A 93 -6.68 -15.68 -6.71
CA GLY A 93 -7.14 -14.83 -7.80
C GLY A 93 -6.44 -15.06 -9.12
N TYR A 94 -6.88 -14.29 -10.12
CA TYR A 94 -6.42 -14.43 -11.50
C TYR A 94 -4.92 -14.13 -11.65
N ASP A 95 -4.46 -13.02 -11.08
CA ASP A 95 -3.05 -12.62 -11.09
C ASP A 95 -2.18 -13.61 -10.33
N VAL A 96 -2.69 -14.12 -9.19
CA VAL A 96 -2.02 -15.14 -8.37
C VAL A 96 -1.88 -16.47 -9.12
N TYR A 97 -2.89 -16.85 -9.90
CA TYR A 97 -2.79 -18.03 -10.78
C TYR A 97 -1.64 -17.89 -11.78
N PHE A 98 -1.52 -16.73 -12.46
CA PHE A 98 -0.42 -16.48 -13.39
C PHE A 98 0.94 -16.44 -12.69
N ALA A 99 1.00 -15.87 -11.48
CA ALA A 99 2.23 -15.85 -10.68
C ALA A 99 2.71 -17.27 -10.35
N ASN A 100 1.82 -18.14 -9.90
CA ASN A 100 2.15 -19.54 -9.62
C ASN A 100 2.61 -20.27 -10.89
N ARG A 101 1.94 -20.05 -12.03
CA ARG A 101 2.35 -20.64 -13.31
C ARG A 101 3.73 -20.17 -13.75
N LEU A 102 4.04 -18.88 -13.62
CA LEU A 102 5.35 -18.33 -13.93
C LEU A 102 6.44 -18.99 -13.08
N ALA A 103 6.22 -19.10 -11.78
CA ALA A 103 7.18 -19.74 -10.89
C ALA A 103 7.38 -21.23 -11.21
N GLU A 104 6.29 -21.95 -11.48
CA GLU A 104 6.34 -23.35 -11.89
C GLU A 104 7.17 -23.52 -13.19
N ASP A 105 6.94 -22.67 -14.19
CA ASP A 105 7.66 -22.70 -15.46
C ASP A 105 9.16 -22.35 -15.30
N LEU A 106 9.51 -21.52 -14.31
CA LEU A 106 10.89 -21.19 -13.96
C LEU A 106 11.55 -22.23 -13.05
N GLY A 107 10.77 -23.09 -12.40
CA GLY A 107 11.24 -24.09 -11.44
C GLY A 107 11.67 -23.49 -10.10
N VAL A 108 10.98 -22.45 -9.64
CA VAL A 108 11.24 -21.73 -8.39
C VAL A 108 9.96 -21.59 -7.54
N ASP A 109 10.11 -21.27 -6.26
CA ASP A 109 9.00 -20.94 -5.38
C ASP A 109 8.58 -19.47 -5.54
N VAL A 110 7.29 -19.17 -5.31
CA VAL A 110 6.77 -17.79 -5.28
C VAL A 110 6.86 -17.24 -3.86
N ASN A 111 7.38 -16.02 -3.74
CA ASN A 111 7.20 -15.17 -2.58
C ASN A 111 6.24 -14.02 -2.97
N PHE A 112 5.01 -14.06 -2.49
CA PHE A 112 4.04 -13.01 -2.75
C PHE A 112 4.31 -11.77 -1.90
N VAL A 113 4.32 -10.61 -2.55
CA VAL A 113 4.44 -9.30 -1.91
C VAL A 113 3.14 -8.54 -2.12
N SER A 114 2.44 -8.26 -1.02
CA SER A 114 1.22 -7.42 -1.09
C SER A 114 1.57 -6.04 -1.65
N THR A 115 0.84 -5.64 -2.66
CA THR A 115 1.11 -4.41 -3.42
C THR A 115 -0.16 -3.58 -3.57
N GLU A 116 -0.03 -2.28 -3.42
CA GLU A 116 -1.05 -1.30 -3.73
C GLU A 116 -0.84 -0.74 -5.15
N ALA A 117 -1.91 -0.16 -5.74
CA ALA A 117 -1.82 0.30 -7.11
C ALA A 117 -0.78 1.42 -7.32
N ALA A 118 -0.62 2.31 -6.36
CA ALA A 118 0.37 3.39 -6.41
C ALA A 118 1.82 2.92 -6.26
N SER A 119 2.05 1.80 -5.56
CA SER A 119 3.40 1.32 -5.23
C SER A 119 4.02 0.40 -6.29
N ARG A 120 3.29 0.04 -7.35
CA ARG A 120 3.74 -0.97 -8.33
C ARG A 120 5.05 -0.60 -9.02
N ILE A 121 5.18 0.65 -9.50
CA ILE A 121 6.40 1.13 -10.16
C ILE A 121 7.55 1.19 -9.16
N GLU A 122 7.34 1.80 -8.00
CA GLU A 122 8.36 1.90 -6.95
C GLU A 122 8.90 0.53 -6.53
N TYR A 123 8.03 -0.48 -6.37
CA TYR A 123 8.45 -1.82 -5.96
C TYR A 123 9.33 -2.51 -7.00
N LEU A 124 9.09 -2.28 -8.29
CA LEU A 124 9.98 -2.71 -9.35
C LEU A 124 11.29 -1.93 -9.33
N GLN A 125 11.23 -0.60 -9.30
CA GLN A 125 12.40 0.28 -9.35
C GLN A 125 13.33 0.13 -8.15
N THR A 126 12.80 -0.28 -7.00
CA THR A 126 13.61 -0.53 -5.78
C THR A 126 14.07 -1.97 -5.62
N GLY A 127 13.73 -2.86 -6.56
CA GLY A 127 14.07 -4.28 -6.47
C GLY A 127 13.35 -5.02 -5.33
N LYS A 128 12.29 -4.45 -4.77
CA LYS A 128 11.47 -5.10 -3.74
C LYS A 128 10.74 -6.31 -4.29
N VAL A 129 10.40 -6.27 -5.57
CA VAL A 129 9.83 -7.37 -6.32
C VAL A 129 10.56 -7.53 -7.65
N ASP A 130 10.54 -8.74 -8.20
CA ASP A 130 11.11 -9.04 -9.51
C ASP A 130 10.09 -8.82 -10.63
N VAL A 131 8.82 -9.06 -10.32
CA VAL A 131 7.69 -8.94 -11.25
C VAL A 131 6.47 -8.38 -10.55
N ILE A 132 5.65 -7.63 -11.28
CA ILE A 132 4.31 -7.22 -10.85
C ILE A 132 3.25 -7.96 -11.68
N LEU A 133 2.38 -8.69 -11.00
CA LEU A 133 1.14 -9.27 -11.50
C LEU A 133 -0.02 -8.76 -10.65
N ALA A 134 -0.41 -7.51 -10.87
CA ALA A 134 -1.38 -6.79 -10.05
C ALA A 134 -2.28 -5.93 -10.95
N ASN A 135 -2.95 -6.55 -11.94
CA ASN A 135 -3.84 -5.85 -12.87
C ASN A 135 -3.21 -4.55 -13.38
N PHE A 136 -1.95 -4.62 -13.82
CA PHE A 136 -1.14 -3.47 -14.18
C PHE A 136 -1.26 -3.15 -15.66
N THR A 137 -2.12 -2.21 -16.00
CA THR A 137 -2.39 -1.78 -17.37
C THR A 137 -1.18 -1.09 -17.99
N VAL A 138 -0.81 -1.48 -19.19
CA VAL A 138 0.20 -0.81 -20.01
C VAL A 138 -0.31 0.57 -20.41
N THR A 139 0.48 1.59 -20.16
CA THR A 139 0.27 2.96 -20.65
C THR A 139 1.61 3.55 -21.06
N PRO A 140 1.64 4.53 -22.01
CA PRO A 140 2.88 5.14 -22.44
C PRO A 140 3.74 5.69 -21.28
N GLU A 141 3.09 6.33 -20.31
CA GLU A 141 3.77 6.91 -19.15
C GLU A 141 4.44 5.84 -18.28
N ARG A 142 3.81 4.67 -18.15
CA ARG A 142 4.37 3.55 -17.38
C ARG A 142 5.46 2.81 -18.13
N GLU A 143 5.39 2.77 -19.47
CA GLU A 143 6.45 2.19 -20.32
C GLU A 143 7.74 3.04 -20.30
N GLU A 144 7.67 4.31 -19.91
CA GLU A 144 8.86 5.13 -19.65
C GLU A 144 9.56 4.75 -18.35
N GLU A 145 8.86 4.10 -17.41
CA GLU A 145 9.35 3.80 -16.06
C GLU A 145 9.74 2.33 -15.87
N VAL A 146 9.03 1.40 -16.51
CA VAL A 146 9.20 -0.04 -16.36
C VAL A 146 8.90 -0.79 -17.66
N ASP A 147 9.53 -1.96 -17.81
CA ASP A 147 9.27 -2.86 -18.93
C ASP A 147 8.01 -3.69 -18.72
N PHE A 148 7.26 -3.92 -19.79
CA PHE A 148 6.09 -4.79 -19.80
C PHE A 148 6.30 -6.03 -20.66
N ALA A 149 5.83 -7.17 -20.15
CA ALA A 149 5.70 -8.39 -20.93
C ALA A 149 4.45 -8.37 -21.81
N LEU A 150 4.18 -9.48 -22.52
CA LEU A 150 2.95 -9.62 -23.29
C LEU A 150 1.71 -9.54 -22.39
N PRO A 151 0.66 -8.82 -22.81
CA PRO A 151 -0.58 -8.73 -22.04
C PRO A 151 -1.22 -10.11 -21.84
N TYR A 152 -1.62 -10.43 -20.63
CA TYR A 152 -2.31 -11.67 -20.27
C TYR A 152 -3.82 -11.48 -20.05
N MET A 153 -4.31 -10.22 -20.08
CA MET A 153 -5.75 -9.90 -20.05
C MET A 153 -6.02 -8.53 -20.69
N ASN A 154 -7.28 -8.33 -21.08
CA ASN A 154 -7.81 -7.01 -21.43
C ASN A 154 -8.75 -6.57 -20.31
N VAL A 155 -8.70 -5.27 -19.97
CA VAL A 155 -9.54 -4.66 -18.95
C VAL A 155 -10.23 -3.42 -19.49
N SER A 156 -11.35 -3.06 -18.88
CA SER A 156 -12.05 -1.81 -19.15
C SER A 156 -12.30 -1.05 -17.86
N LEU A 157 -12.49 0.26 -17.97
CA LEU A 157 -12.99 1.07 -16.86
C LEU A 157 -14.50 0.94 -16.77
N GLY A 158 -15.02 0.88 -15.56
CA GLY A 158 -16.45 0.85 -15.29
C GLY A 158 -16.77 1.64 -14.02
N VAL A 159 -18.00 2.11 -13.93
CA VAL A 159 -18.53 2.81 -12.74
C VAL A 159 -19.40 1.84 -11.95
N ILE A 160 -19.19 1.78 -10.65
CA ILE A 160 -20.09 1.12 -9.71
C ILE A 160 -20.83 2.20 -8.95
N SER A 161 -22.13 2.15 -8.99
CA SER A 161 -23.01 3.05 -8.25
C SER A 161 -24.06 2.25 -7.46
N PRO A 162 -24.58 2.77 -6.33
CA PRO A 162 -25.70 2.16 -5.64
C PRO A 162 -26.94 2.09 -6.53
N ASP A 163 -27.78 1.07 -6.34
CA ASP A 163 -29.05 0.93 -7.08
C ASP A 163 -29.99 2.12 -6.85
N SER A 164 -29.83 2.81 -5.73
CA SER A 164 -30.61 4.03 -5.39
C SER A 164 -30.15 5.29 -6.13
N ALA A 165 -28.96 5.27 -6.76
CA ALA A 165 -28.36 6.42 -7.43
C ALA A 165 -27.50 5.95 -8.62
N VAL A 166 -28.15 5.31 -9.59
CA VAL A 166 -27.50 4.77 -10.79
C VAL A 166 -26.91 5.90 -11.62
N VAL A 167 -25.65 5.75 -12.02
CA VAL A 167 -24.96 6.65 -12.95
C VAL A 167 -24.96 6.01 -14.32
N GLU A 168 -25.60 6.64 -15.28
CA GLU A 168 -25.64 6.18 -16.67
C GLU A 168 -24.48 6.75 -17.50
N SER A 169 -24.04 7.97 -17.17
CA SER A 169 -22.90 8.64 -17.81
C SER A 169 -22.08 9.40 -16.76
N LEU A 170 -20.76 9.49 -16.99
CA LEU A 170 -19.90 10.39 -16.20
C LEU A 170 -20.24 11.86 -16.42
N ASP A 171 -20.83 12.20 -17.56
CA ASP A 171 -21.26 13.57 -17.88
C ASP A 171 -22.44 14.05 -17.00
N ASP A 172 -23.13 13.10 -16.36
CA ASP A 172 -24.22 13.41 -15.44
C ASP A 172 -23.70 13.79 -14.03
N LEU A 173 -22.39 13.62 -13.76
CA LEU A 173 -21.78 13.92 -12.48
C LEU A 173 -21.32 15.37 -12.40
N THR A 174 -21.40 15.92 -11.20
CA THR A 174 -20.97 17.29 -10.88
C THR A 174 -19.93 17.27 -9.75
N ALA A 175 -19.38 18.44 -9.40
CA ALA A 175 -18.47 18.60 -8.27
C ALA A 175 -19.07 18.17 -6.92
N ASP A 176 -20.40 18.17 -6.82
CA ASP A 176 -21.14 17.77 -5.61
C ASP A 176 -21.32 16.25 -5.51
N ASP A 177 -20.96 15.51 -6.58
CA ASP A 177 -21.00 14.05 -6.67
C ASP A 177 -19.60 13.45 -6.47
N PRO A 178 -19.17 13.15 -5.24
CA PRO A 178 -17.83 12.63 -5.02
C PRO A 178 -17.64 11.26 -5.64
N VAL A 179 -16.52 11.07 -6.36
CA VAL A 179 -16.17 9.83 -7.02
C VAL A 179 -15.00 9.17 -6.29
N ILE A 180 -15.21 7.94 -5.84
CA ILE A 180 -14.16 7.14 -5.19
C ILE A 180 -13.25 6.54 -6.26
N VAL A 181 -11.95 6.75 -6.12
CA VAL A 181 -10.91 6.15 -6.98
C VAL A 181 -9.78 5.56 -6.14
N ILE A 182 -9.04 4.63 -6.74
CA ILE A 182 -7.83 4.08 -6.12
C ILE A 182 -6.63 4.83 -6.69
N SER A 183 -5.77 5.33 -5.79
CA SER A 183 -4.52 6.03 -6.14
C SER A 183 -3.64 5.18 -7.06
N GLY A 184 -3.04 5.78 -8.08
CA GLY A 184 -2.13 5.12 -9.03
C GLY A 184 -2.84 4.23 -10.07
N THR A 185 -4.16 4.35 -10.24
CA THR A 185 -4.92 3.61 -11.26
C THR A 185 -5.14 4.44 -12.52
N THR A 186 -5.40 3.74 -13.64
CA THR A 186 -5.83 4.39 -14.90
C THR A 186 -7.17 5.11 -14.76
N ALA A 187 -8.02 4.71 -13.80
CA ALA A 187 -9.26 5.40 -13.51
C ALA A 187 -9.01 6.78 -12.90
N GLU A 188 -8.07 6.88 -11.96
CA GLU A 188 -7.66 8.16 -11.39
C GLU A 188 -7.12 9.10 -12.47
N THR A 189 -6.17 8.61 -13.29
CA THR A 189 -5.58 9.38 -14.39
C THR A 189 -6.67 9.87 -15.35
N TYR A 190 -7.53 8.95 -15.82
CA TYR A 190 -8.60 9.27 -16.76
C TYR A 190 -9.56 10.35 -16.26
N LEU A 191 -9.98 10.26 -14.98
CA LEU A 191 -10.87 11.26 -14.40
C LEU A 191 -10.18 12.60 -14.20
N THR A 192 -8.95 12.59 -13.73
CA THR A 192 -8.19 13.81 -13.51
C THR A 192 -7.99 14.61 -14.81
N GLU A 193 -7.78 13.91 -15.92
CA GLU A 193 -7.52 14.53 -17.22
C GLU A 193 -8.81 14.93 -17.96
N ASN A 194 -9.84 14.11 -17.90
CA ASN A 194 -11.04 14.30 -18.72
C ASN A 194 -12.22 14.93 -17.94
N TYR A 195 -12.20 14.83 -16.60
CA TYR A 195 -13.24 15.34 -15.70
C TYR A 195 -12.64 16.13 -14.52
N PRO A 196 -11.85 17.19 -14.77
CA PRO A 196 -11.09 17.91 -13.75
C PRO A 196 -11.98 18.61 -12.71
N ASP A 197 -13.24 18.84 -13.04
CA ASP A 197 -14.21 19.49 -12.16
C ASP A 197 -14.85 18.52 -11.15
N LEU A 198 -14.66 17.19 -11.30
CA LEU A 198 -15.18 16.20 -10.37
C LEU A 198 -14.36 16.15 -9.07
N THR A 199 -15.05 15.97 -7.96
CA THR A 199 -14.42 15.74 -6.66
C THR A 199 -14.00 14.28 -6.53
N LEU A 200 -12.68 14.00 -6.57
CA LEU A 200 -12.14 12.65 -6.41
C LEU A 200 -11.79 12.36 -4.94
N GLN A 201 -12.37 11.31 -4.40
CA GLN A 201 -11.98 10.73 -3.11
C GLN A 201 -11.02 9.57 -3.36
N LYS A 202 -9.75 9.79 -3.06
CA LYS A 202 -8.67 8.84 -3.32
C LYS A 202 -8.45 7.90 -2.16
N TYR A 203 -8.35 6.61 -2.44
CA TYR A 203 -8.02 5.56 -1.48
C TYR A 203 -6.82 4.76 -1.99
N ASP A 204 -6.02 4.25 -1.08
CA ASP A 204 -4.84 3.46 -1.44
C ASP A 204 -5.20 1.98 -1.65
N SER A 205 -6.26 1.47 -0.98
CA SER A 205 -6.69 0.08 -1.07
C SER A 205 -8.12 -0.10 -1.57
N TYR A 206 -8.37 -1.22 -2.25
CA TYR A 206 -9.72 -1.59 -2.72
C TYR A 206 -10.66 -1.93 -1.57
N ALA A 207 -10.13 -2.50 -0.48
CA ALA A 207 -10.90 -2.78 0.73
C ALA A 207 -11.42 -1.50 1.39
N ALA A 208 -10.58 -0.47 1.51
CA ALA A 208 -10.98 0.81 2.07
C ALA A 208 -12.01 1.52 1.17
N ALA A 209 -11.80 1.53 -0.14
CA ALA A 209 -12.74 2.11 -1.10
C ALA A 209 -14.10 1.40 -1.09
N LYS A 210 -14.10 0.06 -1.03
CA LYS A 210 -15.33 -0.73 -0.89
C LYS A 210 -16.06 -0.40 0.39
N THR A 211 -15.34 -0.33 1.52
CA THR A 211 -15.92 0.03 2.82
C THR A 211 -16.52 1.44 2.80
N ALA A 212 -15.86 2.38 2.14
CA ALA A 212 -16.38 3.75 1.98
C ALA A 212 -17.67 3.77 1.15
N LEU A 213 -17.76 2.98 0.08
CA LEU A 213 -18.99 2.85 -0.70
C LEU A 213 -20.12 2.18 0.10
N GLU A 214 -19.82 1.11 0.85
CA GLU A 214 -20.82 0.34 1.61
C GLU A 214 -21.35 1.08 2.85
N ASN A 215 -20.46 1.77 3.57
CA ASN A 215 -20.84 2.55 4.77
C ASN A 215 -21.34 3.95 4.43
N GLY A 216 -21.12 4.35 3.21
CA GLY A 216 -21.33 5.72 2.93
C GLY A 216 -22.74 6.05 2.65
N ASN A 217 -23.05 6.81 2.75
CA ASN A 217 -23.82 7.80 2.18
C ASN A 217 -24.02 7.43 0.71
N HIS A 218 -25.25 7.30 0.37
CA HIS A 218 -25.76 6.94 -0.94
C HIS A 218 -25.29 7.85 -2.11
N ASP A 219 -24.33 8.75 -1.84
CA ASP A 219 -23.84 9.76 -2.77
C ASP A 219 -22.45 9.47 -3.35
N HIS A 220 -21.81 8.34 -2.97
CA HIS A 220 -20.46 8.01 -3.45
C HIS A 220 -20.51 6.98 -4.57
N ARG A 221 -19.67 7.16 -5.58
CA ARG A 221 -19.55 6.30 -6.74
C ARG A 221 -18.11 5.83 -6.90
N ILE A 222 -17.92 4.58 -7.27
CA ILE A 222 -16.58 4.03 -7.50
C ILE A 222 -16.37 3.80 -9.00
N ILE A 223 -15.22 4.25 -9.51
CA ILE A 223 -14.74 3.81 -10.81
C ILE A 223 -13.73 2.70 -10.60
N ARG A 224 -13.99 1.55 -11.21
CA ARG A 224 -13.20 0.34 -11.10
C ARG A 224 -12.73 -0.12 -12.49
N CYS A 225 -11.46 -0.55 -12.59
CA CYS A 225 -11.02 -1.39 -13.70
C CYS A 225 -11.61 -2.80 -13.52
N GLN A 226 -12.30 -3.28 -14.55
CA GLN A 226 -12.74 -4.68 -14.68
C GLN A 226 -11.94 -5.39 -15.76
#